data_e3800a8c725bb50a300a869c878b7160
#
_entry.id   e3800a8c725bb50a300a869c878b7160
#
_cell.length_a   1.000
_cell.length_b   1.000
_cell.length_c   1.000
_cell.angle_alpha   90.00
_cell.angle_beta   90.00
_cell.angle_gamma   90.00
#
_symmetry.space_group_name_H-M   'P 1'
#
loop_
_entity.id
_entity.type
_entity.pdbx_description
1 polymer ?
#
loop_
_entity_poly.entity_id
_entity_poly.type
_entity_poly.pdbx_seq_one_letter_code
_entity_poly.pdbx_strand_id
1 'polypeptide(L)'
;ARHGGLTEFGEEVVQTMNELGMLVDISHISADAMRDVLRVTKAPVIASHSSAYAIAPHPRNIPDDVLKLVKTNRGVVMVNYYSAYVVPESVASRAEELATEREYRLKYPDPD
;
A
#
# COMPACT_ATOMS: atom_id res chain seq x y z
N ALA A 1 -4.92 -5.88 -8.57
CA ALA A 1 -3.92 -6.91 -8.26
C ALA A 1 -4.15 -8.16 -9.12
N ARG A 2 -3.07 -8.87 -9.49
CA ARG A 2 -3.14 -10.03 -10.41
C ARG A 2 -3.85 -11.24 -9.77
N HIS A 3 -3.79 -11.36 -8.45
CA HIS A 3 -4.26 -12.51 -7.67
C HIS A 3 -5.32 -12.16 -6.61
N GLY A 4 -5.80 -10.91 -6.56
CA GLY A 4 -6.82 -10.50 -5.58
C GLY A 4 -6.36 -10.52 -4.12
N GLY A 5 -5.05 -10.49 -3.86
CA GLY A 5 -4.45 -10.56 -2.53
C GLY A 5 -3.11 -11.30 -2.56
N LEU A 6 -2.76 -11.95 -1.44
CA LEU A 6 -1.61 -12.85 -1.38
C LEU A 6 -1.92 -14.19 -2.07
N THR A 7 -0.89 -14.81 -2.61
CA THR A 7 -0.90 -16.24 -2.98
C THR A 7 -0.54 -17.08 -1.75
N GLU A 8 -0.72 -18.41 -1.82
CA GLU A 8 -0.23 -19.35 -0.77
C GLU A 8 1.24 -19.11 -0.45
N PHE A 9 2.08 -18.97 -1.48
CA PHE A 9 3.49 -18.62 -1.29
C PHE A 9 3.68 -17.27 -0.59
N GLY A 10 2.85 -16.26 -0.89
CA GLY A 10 2.90 -14.97 -0.19
C GLY A 10 2.54 -15.09 1.29
N GLU A 11 1.61 -15.95 1.65
CA GLU A 11 1.27 -16.25 3.04
C GLU A 11 2.43 -16.95 3.78
N GLU A 12 3.07 -17.94 3.13
CA GLU A 12 4.27 -18.60 3.67
C GLU A 12 5.41 -17.61 3.91
N VAL A 13 5.62 -16.66 2.99
CA VAL A 13 6.63 -15.60 3.16
C VAL A 13 6.33 -14.77 4.42
N VAL A 14 5.08 -14.33 4.63
CA VAL A 14 4.71 -13.56 5.83
C VAL A 14 4.95 -14.37 7.11
N GLN A 15 4.61 -15.66 7.10
CA GLN A 15 4.84 -16.55 8.25
C GLN A 15 6.34 -16.71 8.53
N THR A 16 7.14 -16.94 7.50
CA THR A 16 8.60 -17.04 7.61
C THR A 16 9.22 -15.74 8.13
N MET A 17 8.75 -14.58 7.65
CA MET A 17 9.18 -13.29 8.19
C MET A 17 8.90 -13.18 9.70
N ASN A 18 7.73 -13.62 10.15
CA ASN A 18 7.40 -13.62 11.58
C ASN A 18 8.34 -14.55 12.39
N GLU A 19 8.65 -15.73 11.86
CA GLU A 19 9.57 -16.68 12.51
C GLU A 19 11.00 -16.13 12.63
N LEU A 20 11.42 -15.38 11.62
CA LEU A 20 12.75 -14.73 11.59
C LEU A 20 12.80 -13.41 12.36
N GLY A 21 11.68 -12.94 12.94
CA GLY A 21 11.61 -11.65 13.62
C GLY A 21 11.69 -10.44 12.69
N MET A 22 11.37 -10.62 11.40
CA MET A 22 11.34 -9.53 10.43
C MET A 22 10.03 -8.76 10.49
N LEU A 23 10.11 -7.43 10.39
CA LEU A 23 8.93 -6.59 10.27
C LEU A 23 8.28 -6.76 8.89
N VAL A 24 6.95 -6.93 8.89
CA VAL A 24 6.16 -6.95 7.66
C VAL A 24 5.68 -5.52 7.38
N ASP A 25 6.14 -4.93 6.29
CA ASP A 25 5.70 -3.61 5.82
C ASP A 25 4.56 -3.78 4.80
N ILE A 26 3.41 -3.18 5.09
CA ILE A 26 2.23 -3.21 4.23
C ILE A 26 2.12 -1.99 3.31
N SER A 27 3.10 -1.09 3.30
CA SER A 27 3.16 -0.02 2.29
C SER A 27 3.43 -0.61 0.89
N HIS A 28 2.87 0.02 -0.16
CA HIS A 28 2.99 -0.39 -1.58
C HIS A 28 2.22 -1.65 -2.01
N ILE A 29 1.53 -2.35 -1.14
CA ILE A 29 0.70 -3.50 -1.52
C ILE A 29 -0.77 -3.09 -1.67
N SER A 30 -1.56 -3.91 -2.36
CA SER A 30 -3.00 -3.65 -2.53
C SER A 30 -3.76 -3.82 -1.22
N ALA A 31 -4.94 -3.21 -1.12
CA ALA A 31 -5.79 -3.34 0.07
C ALA A 31 -6.15 -4.80 0.36
N ASP A 32 -6.35 -5.63 -0.67
CA ASP A 32 -6.62 -7.06 -0.49
C ASP A 32 -5.40 -7.78 0.09
N ALA A 33 -4.19 -7.49 -0.41
CA ALA A 33 -2.97 -8.02 0.16
C ALA A 33 -2.73 -7.54 1.60
N MET A 34 -3.09 -6.28 1.94
CA MET A 34 -3.03 -5.78 3.32
C MET A 34 -3.94 -6.60 4.24
N ARG A 35 -5.17 -6.91 3.80
CA ARG A 35 -6.12 -7.74 4.56
C ARG A 35 -5.56 -9.15 4.79
N ASP A 36 -4.99 -9.75 3.74
CA ASP A 36 -4.41 -11.09 3.84
C ASP A 36 -3.19 -11.12 4.76
N VAL A 37 -2.26 -10.14 4.66
CA VAL A 37 -1.14 -10.01 5.61
C VAL A 37 -1.67 -9.94 7.04
N LEU A 38 -2.67 -9.07 7.31
CA LEU A 38 -3.23 -8.89 8.65
C LEU A 38 -3.99 -10.11 9.16
N ARG A 39 -4.48 -10.97 8.27
CA ARG A 39 -5.10 -12.26 8.62
C ARG A 39 -4.07 -13.31 9.03
N VAL A 40 -2.92 -13.38 8.34
CA VAL A 40 -1.95 -14.46 8.54
C VAL A 40 -0.80 -14.10 9.47
N THR A 41 -0.46 -12.81 9.64
CA THR A 41 0.64 -12.39 10.50
C THR A 41 0.34 -12.62 11.97
N LYS A 42 1.35 -13.07 12.72
CA LYS A 42 1.31 -13.21 14.18
C LYS A 42 2.01 -12.06 14.92
N ALA A 43 2.70 -11.19 14.17
CA ALA A 43 3.42 -10.04 14.71
C ALA A 43 2.78 -8.72 14.27
N PRO A 44 2.97 -7.62 15.01
CA PRO A 44 2.57 -6.30 14.57
C PRO A 44 3.20 -5.92 13.22
N VAL A 45 2.38 -5.35 12.33
CA VAL A 45 2.85 -4.85 11.03
C VAL A 45 3.22 -3.37 11.10
N ILE A 46 3.94 -2.89 10.10
CA ILE A 46 4.11 -1.46 9.85
C ILE A 46 3.55 -1.09 8.49
N ALA A 47 3.04 0.13 8.38
CA ALA A 47 2.92 0.83 7.11
C ALA A 47 3.91 1.99 7.15
N SER A 48 5.10 1.80 6.59
CA SER A 48 6.23 2.72 6.75
C SER A 48 5.98 4.09 6.10
N HIS A 49 5.09 4.17 5.10
CA HIS A 49 4.75 5.42 4.41
C HIS A 49 3.42 5.30 3.65
N SER A 50 2.33 5.45 4.37
CA SER A 50 0.96 5.47 3.84
C SER A 50 0.12 6.45 4.66
N SER A 51 -1.04 6.87 4.11
CA SER A 51 -1.98 7.75 4.81
C SER A 51 -3.38 7.15 4.78
N ALA A 52 -4.40 7.88 5.23
CA ALA A 52 -5.78 7.38 5.28
C ALA A 52 -6.49 7.60 3.94
N TYR A 53 -7.03 6.54 3.36
CA TYR A 53 -7.76 6.60 2.09
C TYR A 53 -9.01 7.49 2.17
N ALA A 54 -9.71 7.50 3.31
CA ALA A 54 -10.89 8.34 3.51
C ALA A 54 -10.60 9.85 3.48
N ILE A 55 -9.34 10.26 3.73
CA ILE A 55 -8.92 11.65 3.65
C ILE A 55 -8.49 11.99 2.22
N ALA A 56 -7.63 11.16 1.63
CA ALA A 56 -7.16 11.33 0.26
C ALA A 56 -7.27 9.98 -0.46
N PRO A 57 -8.20 9.83 -1.43
CA PRO A 57 -8.51 8.54 -2.06
C PRO A 57 -7.43 8.13 -3.08
N HIS A 58 -6.20 8.01 -2.60
CA HIS A 58 -5.05 7.56 -3.37
C HIS A 58 -4.83 6.05 -3.19
N PRO A 59 -4.49 5.27 -4.25
CA PRO A 59 -4.33 3.81 -4.16
C PRO A 59 -3.23 3.35 -3.20
N ARG A 60 -2.34 4.24 -2.78
CA ARG A 60 -1.28 3.99 -1.80
C ARG A 60 -1.75 4.17 -0.35
N ASN A 61 -2.92 4.76 -0.14
CA ASN A 61 -3.49 5.01 1.18
C ASN A 61 -4.30 3.82 1.68
N ILE A 62 -4.40 3.72 2.99
CA ILE A 62 -4.98 2.57 3.70
C ILE A 62 -6.47 2.81 3.91
N PRO A 63 -7.35 1.88 3.46
CA PRO A 63 -8.78 1.94 3.76
C PRO A 63 -9.10 1.80 5.25
N ASP A 64 -10.23 2.35 5.68
CA ASP A 64 -10.64 2.39 7.09
C ASP A 64 -10.81 1.01 7.73
N ASP A 65 -11.30 0.03 6.97
CA ASP A 65 -11.41 -1.35 7.44
C ASP A 65 -10.02 -1.96 7.73
N VAL A 66 -9.04 -1.68 6.88
CA VAL A 66 -7.65 -2.11 7.09
C VAL A 66 -7.02 -1.38 8.27
N LEU A 67 -7.28 -0.06 8.44
CA LEU A 67 -6.82 0.68 9.63
C LEU A 67 -7.33 0.07 10.93
N LYS A 68 -8.59 -0.41 10.95
CA LYS A 68 -9.16 -1.13 12.10
C LYS A 68 -8.43 -2.45 12.36
N LEU A 69 -8.06 -3.19 11.32
CA LEU A 69 -7.28 -4.42 11.44
C LEU A 69 -5.86 -4.14 11.94
N VAL A 70 -5.20 -3.08 11.45
CA VAL A 70 -3.88 -2.65 11.95
C VAL A 70 -3.95 -2.31 13.44
N LYS A 71 -5.01 -1.60 13.90
CA LYS A 71 -5.23 -1.33 15.32
C LYS A 71 -5.33 -2.62 16.13
N THR A 72 -6.12 -3.60 15.68
CA THR A 72 -6.28 -4.89 16.34
C THR A 72 -4.96 -5.68 16.39
N ASN A 73 -4.18 -5.61 15.31
CA ASN A 73 -2.85 -6.21 15.19
C ASN A 73 -1.79 -5.49 16.05
N ARG A 74 -2.09 -4.29 16.58
CA ARG A 74 -1.17 -3.41 17.30
C ARG A 74 -0.01 -2.90 16.42
N GLY A 75 -0.24 -2.85 15.11
CA GLY A 75 0.68 -2.29 14.13
C GLY A 75 0.72 -0.77 14.15
N VAL A 76 1.60 -0.20 13.34
CA VAL A 76 1.81 1.26 13.24
C VAL A 76 1.67 1.71 11.79
N VAL A 77 0.98 2.84 11.59
CA VAL A 77 0.93 3.55 10.31
C VAL A 77 1.71 4.84 10.44
N MET A 78 2.73 5.01 9.62
CA MET A 78 3.52 6.23 9.54
C MET A 78 2.97 7.09 8.39
N VAL A 79 2.41 8.25 8.74
CA VAL A 79 1.80 9.17 7.79
C VAL A 79 2.87 9.72 6.85
N ASN A 80 2.62 9.63 5.56
CA ASN A 80 3.47 10.21 4.53
C ASN A 80 2.93 11.59 4.13
N TYR A 81 3.76 12.62 4.24
CA TYR A 81 3.39 14.01 3.91
C TYR A 81 3.49 14.36 2.42
N TYR A 82 3.62 13.37 1.53
CA TYR A 82 3.48 13.60 0.10
C TYR A 82 2.06 14.13 -0.20
N SER A 83 1.96 15.26 -0.90
CA SER A 83 0.70 16.00 -1.06
C SER A 83 -0.46 15.13 -1.55
N ALA A 84 -0.23 14.27 -2.54
CA ALA A 84 -1.27 13.36 -3.05
C ALA A 84 -1.73 12.29 -2.04
N TYR A 85 -1.07 12.13 -0.88
CA TYR A 85 -1.49 11.19 0.16
C TYR A 85 -2.24 11.87 1.30
N VAL A 86 -2.22 13.20 1.39
CA VAL A 86 -2.82 13.96 2.50
C VAL A 86 -3.75 15.08 2.04
N VAL A 87 -3.69 15.46 0.77
CA VAL A 87 -4.51 16.53 0.17
C VAL A 87 -5.39 15.93 -0.91
N PRO A 88 -6.73 15.89 -0.74
CA PRO A 88 -7.65 15.27 -1.72
C PRO A 88 -7.52 15.85 -3.14
N GLU A 89 -7.38 17.15 -3.24
CA GLU A 89 -7.27 17.87 -4.53
C GLU A 89 -6.00 17.45 -5.30
N SER A 90 -4.93 17.15 -4.60
CA SER A 90 -3.66 16.71 -5.21
C SER A 90 -3.72 15.30 -5.79
N VAL A 91 -4.70 14.48 -5.41
CA VAL A 91 -4.88 13.12 -5.96
C VAL A 91 -5.26 13.21 -7.44
N ALA A 92 -6.23 14.08 -7.78
CA ALA A 92 -6.69 14.27 -9.16
C ALA A 92 -5.57 14.83 -10.03
N SER A 93 -4.92 15.91 -9.58
CA SER A 93 -3.80 16.54 -10.32
C SER A 93 -2.68 15.54 -10.61
N ARG A 94 -2.32 14.71 -9.64
CA ARG A 94 -1.27 13.70 -9.84
C ARG A 94 -1.69 12.60 -10.82
N ALA A 95 -2.95 12.20 -10.82
CA ALA A 95 -3.47 11.24 -11.79
C ALA A 95 -3.39 11.79 -13.24
N GLU A 96 -3.69 13.06 -13.45
CA GLU A 96 -3.57 13.75 -14.74
C GLU A 96 -2.11 13.85 -15.19
N GLU A 97 -1.20 14.22 -14.28
CA GLU A 97 0.25 14.25 -14.56
C GLU A 97 0.77 12.88 -15.02
N LEU A 98 0.42 11.83 -14.29
CA LEU A 98 0.84 10.45 -14.62
C LEU A 98 0.26 9.97 -15.95
N ALA A 99 -0.98 10.36 -16.29
CA ALA A 99 -1.59 10.05 -17.56
C ALA A 99 -0.83 10.74 -18.71
N THR A 100 -0.51 12.02 -18.54
CA THR A 100 0.26 12.82 -19.51
C THR A 100 1.68 12.27 -19.69
N GLU A 101 2.35 11.94 -18.60
CA GLU A 101 3.69 11.33 -18.63
C GLU A 101 3.69 9.99 -19.37
N ARG A 102 2.67 9.15 -19.12
CA ARG A 102 2.51 7.87 -19.81
C ARG A 102 2.28 8.06 -21.30
N GLU A 103 1.43 9.01 -21.71
CA GLU A 103 1.19 9.35 -23.11
C GLU A 103 2.47 9.83 -23.78
N TYR A 104 3.21 10.71 -23.11
CA TYR A 104 4.49 11.21 -23.59
C TYR A 104 5.50 10.08 -23.82
N ARG A 105 5.67 9.16 -22.85
CA ARG A 105 6.58 8.03 -22.98
C ARG A 105 6.20 7.05 -24.10
N LEU A 106 4.89 6.88 -24.34
CA LEU A 106 4.42 6.07 -25.48
C LEU A 106 4.73 6.74 -26.83
N LYS A 107 4.68 8.07 -26.89
CA LYS A 107 4.96 8.86 -28.09
C LYS A 107 6.45 9.03 -28.36
N TYR A 108 7.24 9.08 -27.31
CA TYR A 108 8.69 9.29 -27.35
C TYR A 108 9.38 8.24 -26.47
N PRO A 109 9.47 6.98 -26.94
CA PRO A 109 10.18 5.94 -26.19
C PRO A 109 11.66 6.32 -26.06
N ASP A 110 12.24 6.04 -24.87
CA ASP A 110 13.68 6.22 -24.68
C ASP A 110 14.44 5.39 -25.74
N PRO A 111 15.43 5.95 -26.43
CA PRO A 111 16.30 5.14 -27.27
C PRO A 111 17.10 4.18 -26.39
N ASP A 112 17.10 2.89 -26.78
CA ASP A 112 17.90 1.82 -26.16
C ASP A 112 19.40 2.16 -26.12
#